data_ceaedf644e892f02275c8b93c9ca8440
#
_entry.id   ceaedf644e892f02275c8b93c9ca8440
#
_cell.length_a   1.000
_cell.length_b   1.000
_cell.length_c   1.000
_cell.angle_alpha   90.00
_cell.angle_beta   90.00
_cell.angle_gamma   90.00
#
_symmetry.space_group_name_H-M   'P 1'
#
loop_
_entity.id
_entity.type
_entity.pdbx_description
1 polymer ?
#
loop_
_entity_poly.entity_id
_entity_poly.type
_entity_poly.pdbx_seq_one_letter_code
_entity_poly.pdbx_strand_id
1 'polypeptide(L)'
;MTIKRKACIAGVYEHPTRHAPDKSLAQLHAEVAQGALADAGLSIADVDAYFCATDAPGLGPMSMIDYMGLKLRHYNSTEVGGASYTVHVAHAAEAIAAGKCSVALITLAGRPRAEGMATGTTPRVYNPAAPDVGFEAPFGPVTANMYALCAMRHMHEFGTASEQLAWVKVAASHHAQHNPHALLREVVTVEEVMASPMIADPLHRLDCCVITDGGGALVVVAPEVAKSLKRPKINLLGAGEASKNPSGGKVDLTYTGARWSGQRAFEEAGVKPGDIQYVSIYDSFTITVVMTLEDLGFCEKGRGGRFVADGNLISGVGKLPFNTDGGGLSNNHPGNRGSMTKVIEAVRQLRGEAHSKVQVKNCALALAHGTGGSIGTRHASATLVLERE
;
A
#
# COMPACT_ATOMS: atom_id res chain seq x y z
N MET A 1 -3.41 -22.49 10.72
CA MET A 1 -2.50 -22.05 11.83
C MET A 1 -2.66 -20.55 11.91
N THR A 2 -2.92 -19.97 13.09
CA THR A 2 -3.07 -18.51 13.23
C THR A 2 -1.70 -17.83 13.31
N ILE A 3 -1.58 -16.65 12.68
CA ILE A 3 -0.38 -15.79 12.78
C ILE A 3 -0.53 -14.71 13.86
N LYS A 4 -1.70 -14.66 14.52
CA LYS A 4 -2.00 -13.66 15.55
C LYS A 4 -0.91 -13.59 16.62
N ARG A 5 -0.23 -12.44 16.72
CA ARG A 5 0.91 -12.17 17.61
C ARG A 5 2.07 -13.19 17.49
N LYS A 6 2.23 -13.82 16.30
CA LYS A 6 3.36 -14.70 16.01
C LYS A 6 4.54 -13.97 15.38
N ALA A 7 4.36 -12.73 15.01
CA ALA A 7 5.41 -11.86 14.47
C ALA A 7 5.13 -10.41 14.84
N CYS A 8 6.23 -9.63 14.91
CA CYS A 8 6.20 -8.19 15.18
C CYS A 8 6.92 -7.44 14.05
N ILE A 9 6.43 -6.27 13.67
CA ILE A 9 7.18 -5.34 12.82
C ILE A 9 8.10 -4.55 13.73
N ALA A 10 9.41 -4.77 13.59
CA ALA A 10 10.46 -4.22 14.43
C ALA A 10 11.15 -3.00 13.81
N GLY A 11 11.23 -2.93 12.49
CA GLY A 11 11.87 -1.83 11.78
C GLY A 11 11.09 -1.43 10.53
N VAL A 12 11.07 -0.14 10.24
CA VAL A 12 10.45 0.43 9.04
C VAL A 12 11.32 1.57 8.52
N TYR A 13 11.42 1.68 7.20
CA TYR A 13 12.12 2.79 6.58
C TYR A 13 11.50 3.12 5.22
N GLU A 14 11.28 4.39 4.97
CA GLU A 14 10.91 4.94 3.67
C GLU A 14 12.05 5.81 3.17
N HIS A 15 12.53 5.54 1.96
CA HIS A 15 13.59 6.36 1.36
C HIS A 15 13.10 7.80 1.13
N PRO A 16 13.91 8.82 1.52
CA PRO A 16 13.48 10.22 1.43
C PRO A 16 13.39 10.76 0.00
N THR A 17 14.07 10.10 -0.97
CA THR A 17 14.06 10.59 -2.36
C THR A 17 12.72 10.36 -3.05
N ARG A 18 12.40 11.25 -3.99
CA ARG A 18 11.29 11.11 -4.94
C ARG A 18 11.76 11.16 -6.39
N HIS A 19 13.08 11.33 -6.60
CA HIS A 19 13.75 11.26 -7.88
C HIS A 19 15.19 10.80 -7.68
N ALA A 20 15.58 9.67 -8.29
CA ALA A 20 16.87 9.00 -8.10
C ALA A 20 17.53 8.60 -9.43
N PRO A 21 17.89 9.57 -10.30
CA PRO A 21 18.52 9.28 -11.58
C PRO A 21 19.94 8.72 -11.43
N ASP A 22 20.59 8.99 -10.31
CA ASP A 22 21.95 8.64 -9.97
C ASP A 22 22.12 7.28 -9.26
N LYS A 23 21.01 6.60 -8.91
CA LYS A 23 21.03 5.35 -8.16
C LYS A 23 20.56 4.16 -8.99
N SER A 24 21.15 2.99 -8.77
CA SER A 24 20.62 1.74 -9.31
C SER A 24 19.45 1.21 -8.45
N LEU A 25 18.63 0.31 -9.00
CA LEU A 25 17.59 -0.38 -8.22
C LEU A 25 18.19 -1.20 -7.06
N ALA A 26 19.30 -1.92 -7.32
CA ALA A 26 19.97 -2.70 -6.29
C ALA A 26 20.46 -1.82 -5.14
N GLN A 27 21.03 -0.65 -5.45
CA GLN A 27 21.48 0.33 -4.46
C GLN A 27 20.29 0.83 -3.62
N LEU A 28 19.16 1.18 -4.24
CA LEU A 28 17.96 1.63 -3.50
C LEU A 28 17.44 0.52 -2.57
N HIS A 29 17.38 -0.74 -3.03
CA HIS A 29 17.02 -1.88 -2.16
C HIS A 29 17.96 -2.01 -0.96
N ALA A 30 19.28 -1.87 -1.16
CA ALA A 30 20.25 -1.95 -0.08
C ALA A 30 20.15 -0.78 0.91
N GLU A 31 19.94 0.45 0.41
CA GLU A 31 19.77 1.65 1.26
C GLU A 31 18.53 1.56 2.13
N VAL A 32 17.38 1.11 1.57
CA VAL A 32 16.17 0.93 2.38
C VAL A 32 16.31 -0.22 3.38
N ALA A 33 17.01 -1.30 3.00
CA ALA A 33 17.31 -2.41 3.91
C ALA A 33 18.11 -1.93 5.12
N GLN A 34 19.19 -1.18 4.88
CA GLN A 34 20.03 -0.59 5.95
C GLN A 34 19.20 0.33 6.85
N GLY A 35 18.34 1.18 6.27
CA GLY A 35 17.48 2.09 7.03
C GLY A 35 16.51 1.34 7.96
N ALA A 36 15.85 0.31 7.47
CA ALA A 36 14.90 -0.46 8.27
C ALA A 36 15.59 -1.32 9.36
N LEU A 37 16.76 -1.88 9.06
CA LEU A 37 17.56 -2.60 10.04
C LEU A 37 18.07 -1.66 11.14
N ALA A 38 18.55 -0.47 10.78
CA ALA A 38 18.97 0.55 11.74
C ALA A 38 17.80 0.98 12.64
N ASP A 39 16.60 1.17 12.08
CA ASP A 39 15.38 1.47 12.84
C ASP A 39 15.04 0.35 13.84
N ALA A 40 15.22 -0.91 13.46
CA ALA A 40 15.02 -2.06 14.34
C ALA A 40 16.12 -2.22 15.39
N GLY A 41 17.28 -1.58 15.22
CA GLY A 41 18.49 -1.84 16.02
C GLY A 41 19.15 -3.18 15.70
N LEU A 42 19.00 -3.63 14.44
CA LEU A 42 19.56 -4.86 13.89
C LEU A 42 20.56 -4.56 12.77
N SER A 43 21.30 -5.57 12.36
CA SER A 43 22.27 -5.53 11.29
C SER A 43 21.94 -6.53 10.19
N ILE A 44 22.63 -6.44 9.05
CA ILE A 44 22.48 -7.37 7.95
C ILE A 44 22.81 -8.82 8.33
N ALA A 45 23.69 -9.02 9.35
CA ALA A 45 24.08 -10.34 9.84
C ALA A 45 22.98 -11.04 10.65
N ASP A 46 21.98 -10.29 11.13
CA ASP A 46 20.85 -10.82 11.89
C ASP A 46 19.74 -11.35 10.98
N VAL A 47 19.78 -11.00 9.69
CA VAL A 47 18.74 -11.37 8.71
C VAL A 47 18.89 -12.82 8.30
N ASP A 48 17.82 -13.62 8.51
CA ASP A 48 17.76 -15.03 8.10
C ASP A 48 16.63 -15.34 7.10
N ALA A 49 15.81 -14.31 6.73
CA ALA A 49 14.87 -14.41 5.61
C ALA A 49 14.78 -13.10 4.81
N TYR A 50 14.52 -13.23 3.49
CA TYR A 50 14.40 -12.09 2.58
C TYR A 50 13.19 -12.21 1.65
N PHE A 51 12.47 -11.10 1.47
CA PHE A 51 11.29 -10.99 0.63
C PHE A 51 11.40 -9.77 -0.28
N CYS A 52 11.15 -9.96 -1.56
CA CYS A 52 10.99 -8.89 -2.55
C CYS A 52 10.04 -9.34 -3.66
N ALA A 53 9.55 -8.40 -4.46
CA ALA A 53 8.73 -8.70 -5.64
C ALA A 53 9.57 -8.57 -6.93
N THR A 54 8.93 -8.50 -8.09
CA THR A 54 9.60 -8.39 -9.41
C THR A 54 10.24 -7.03 -9.68
N ASP A 55 10.16 -6.07 -8.77
CA ASP A 55 10.92 -4.83 -8.79
C ASP A 55 12.41 -5.02 -8.47
N ALA A 56 12.77 -6.11 -7.79
CA ALA A 56 14.16 -6.46 -7.56
C ALA A 56 14.89 -6.82 -8.88
N PRO A 57 16.10 -6.27 -9.11
CA PRO A 57 16.81 -6.45 -10.38
C PRO A 57 17.32 -7.87 -10.59
N GLY A 58 17.64 -8.19 -11.83
CA GLY A 58 18.26 -9.47 -12.23
C GLY A 58 17.32 -10.66 -11.99
N LEU A 59 17.77 -11.64 -11.22
CA LEU A 59 17.01 -12.83 -10.82
C LEU A 59 16.19 -12.59 -9.52
N GLY A 60 15.79 -11.35 -9.28
CA GLY A 60 14.97 -10.99 -8.12
C GLY A 60 15.72 -11.23 -6.79
N PRO A 61 15.13 -12.01 -5.86
CA PRO A 61 15.72 -12.20 -4.53
C PRO A 61 17.14 -12.76 -4.60
N MET A 62 17.45 -13.65 -5.55
CA MET A 62 18.78 -14.25 -5.65
C MET A 62 19.86 -13.20 -5.95
N SER A 63 19.59 -12.29 -6.88
CA SER A 63 20.54 -11.19 -7.17
C SER A 63 20.72 -10.25 -5.98
N MET A 64 19.67 -10.00 -5.23
CA MET A 64 19.73 -9.15 -4.05
C MET A 64 20.39 -9.83 -2.85
N ILE A 65 20.22 -11.16 -2.70
CA ILE A 65 20.92 -11.96 -1.69
C ILE A 65 22.44 -11.82 -1.88
N ASP A 66 22.93 -11.99 -3.12
CA ASP A 66 24.33 -11.85 -3.45
C ASP A 66 24.81 -10.41 -3.27
N TYR A 67 24.03 -9.43 -3.76
CA TYR A 67 24.41 -8.01 -3.68
C TYR A 67 24.53 -7.51 -2.24
N MET A 68 23.64 -7.93 -1.35
CA MET A 68 23.63 -7.54 0.07
C MET A 68 24.43 -8.48 0.98
N GLY A 69 24.95 -9.61 0.46
CA GLY A 69 25.72 -10.60 1.23
C GLY A 69 24.87 -11.32 2.29
N LEU A 70 23.60 -11.60 2.01
CA LEU A 70 22.67 -12.23 2.94
C LEU A 70 22.94 -13.74 3.12
N LYS A 71 22.83 -14.22 4.36
CA LYS A 71 22.95 -15.66 4.72
C LYS A 71 21.60 -16.17 5.20
N LEU A 72 20.79 -16.69 4.30
CA LEU A 72 19.39 -16.95 4.55
C LEU A 72 19.07 -18.42 4.81
N ARG A 73 18.02 -18.63 5.63
CA ARG A 73 17.31 -19.90 5.82
C ARG A 73 16.03 -19.95 4.98
N HIS A 74 15.47 -18.78 4.64
CA HIS A 74 14.21 -18.66 3.90
C HIS A 74 14.21 -17.46 2.96
N TYR A 75 13.55 -17.56 1.82
CA TYR A 75 13.26 -16.43 0.94
C TYR A 75 11.97 -16.66 0.16
N ASN A 76 11.33 -15.56 -0.30
CA ASN A 76 10.10 -15.60 -1.08
C ASN A 76 10.05 -14.40 -2.04
N SER A 77 9.36 -14.59 -3.17
CA SER A 77 9.20 -13.58 -4.21
C SER A 77 7.78 -13.60 -4.77
N THR A 78 6.78 -13.44 -3.92
CA THR A 78 5.38 -13.37 -4.36
C THR A 78 5.11 -12.05 -5.07
N GLU A 79 4.58 -12.13 -6.30
CA GLU A 79 4.21 -10.98 -7.11
C GLU A 79 2.71 -10.94 -7.35
N VAL A 80 2.05 -10.00 -6.71
CA VAL A 80 0.62 -9.69 -6.85
C VAL A 80 0.39 -8.18 -7.05
N GLY A 81 1.31 -7.53 -7.76
CA GLY A 81 1.28 -6.10 -8.03
C GLY A 81 1.43 -5.25 -6.76
N GLY A 82 0.69 -4.17 -6.68
CA GLY A 82 0.77 -3.23 -5.56
C GLY A 82 0.47 -3.80 -4.18
N ALA A 83 -0.18 -4.97 -4.08
CA ALA A 83 -0.45 -5.66 -2.81
C ALA A 83 0.72 -6.51 -2.29
N SER A 84 1.77 -6.75 -3.11
CA SER A 84 2.85 -7.70 -2.82
C SER A 84 3.47 -7.52 -1.43
N TYR A 85 3.72 -6.29 -1.01
CA TYR A 85 4.43 -6.02 0.25
C TYR A 85 3.56 -6.20 1.50
N THR A 86 2.25 -6.01 1.39
CA THR A 86 1.30 -6.40 2.44
C THR A 86 1.22 -7.93 2.55
N VAL A 87 1.21 -8.64 1.41
CA VAL A 87 1.28 -10.12 1.36
C VAL A 87 2.60 -10.62 1.96
N HIS A 88 3.73 -9.99 1.64
CA HIS A 88 5.03 -10.40 2.20
C HIS A 88 5.09 -10.30 3.73
N VAL A 89 4.42 -9.33 4.35
CA VAL A 89 4.33 -9.27 5.83
C VAL A 89 3.59 -10.48 6.39
N ALA A 90 2.48 -10.88 5.78
CA ALA A 90 1.74 -12.07 6.18
C ALA A 90 2.58 -13.35 6.00
N HIS A 91 3.20 -13.52 4.81
CA HIS A 91 4.06 -14.67 4.53
C HIS A 91 5.31 -14.74 5.42
N ALA A 92 5.90 -13.58 5.78
CA ALA A 92 6.99 -13.52 6.74
C ALA A 92 6.53 -13.99 8.14
N ALA A 93 5.34 -13.55 8.58
CA ALA A 93 4.76 -14.01 9.84
C ALA A 93 4.46 -15.51 9.84
N GLU A 94 3.95 -16.06 8.74
CA GLU A 94 3.73 -17.50 8.56
C GLU A 94 5.06 -18.28 8.60
N ALA A 95 6.10 -17.79 7.92
CA ALA A 95 7.43 -18.40 7.93
C ALA A 95 8.03 -18.41 9.34
N ILE A 96 7.90 -17.31 10.09
CA ILE A 96 8.32 -17.20 11.49
C ILE A 96 7.51 -18.18 12.36
N ALA A 97 6.19 -18.19 12.25
CA ALA A 97 5.33 -19.11 13.02
C ALA A 97 5.64 -20.57 12.76
N ALA A 98 6.11 -20.90 11.54
CA ALA A 98 6.55 -22.24 11.14
C ALA A 98 8.02 -22.55 11.51
N GLY A 99 8.73 -21.64 12.17
CA GLY A 99 10.13 -21.79 12.59
C GLY A 99 11.15 -21.79 11.45
N LYS A 100 10.77 -21.30 10.26
CA LYS A 100 11.65 -21.22 9.09
C LYS A 100 12.68 -20.11 9.21
N CYS A 101 12.33 -19.01 9.88
CA CYS A 101 13.19 -17.86 10.11
C CYS A 101 12.80 -17.12 11.39
N SER A 102 13.63 -16.15 11.80
CA SER A 102 13.42 -15.32 12.99
C SER A 102 13.46 -13.82 12.69
N VAL A 103 14.17 -13.42 11.64
CA VAL A 103 14.33 -12.02 11.19
C VAL A 103 14.14 -11.95 9.69
N ALA A 104 12.98 -11.48 9.26
CA ALA A 104 12.63 -11.33 7.85
C ALA A 104 12.78 -9.87 7.41
N LEU A 105 13.60 -9.64 6.39
CA LEU A 105 13.77 -8.36 5.70
C LEU A 105 12.89 -8.34 4.44
N ILE A 106 12.11 -7.28 4.26
CA ILE A 106 11.24 -7.06 3.10
C ILE A 106 11.65 -5.74 2.47
N THR A 107 11.99 -5.71 1.18
CA THR A 107 12.42 -4.48 0.51
C THR A 107 11.66 -4.21 -0.79
N LEU A 108 11.37 -2.93 -1.04
CA LEU A 108 10.83 -2.37 -2.28
C LEU A 108 11.76 -1.29 -2.78
N ALA A 109 12.01 -1.24 -4.09
CA ALA A 109 12.56 -0.07 -4.77
C ALA A 109 11.95 0.11 -6.16
N GLY A 110 11.95 1.36 -6.66
CA GLY A 110 11.51 1.69 -8.00
C GLY A 110 12.10 3.01 -8.48
N ARG A 111 12.24 3.15 -9.80
CA ARG A 111 12.79 4.35 -10.46
C ARG A 111 11.93 4.84 -11.63
N PRO A 112 10.59 4.71 -11.57
CA PRO A 112 9.74 5.02 -12.73
C PRO A 112 9.85 6.48 -13.17
N ARG A 113 10.05 7.41 -12.24
CA ARG A 113 10.22 8.83 -12.57
C ARG A 113 11.55 9.11 -13.28
N ALA A 114 12.65 8.54 -12.82
CA ALA A 114 13.95 8.63 -13.49
C ALA A 114 13.94 7.95 -14.86
N GLU A 115 13.05 6.96 -15.06
CA GLU A 115 12.82 6.28 -16.34
C GLU A 115 11.81 7.01 -17.24
N GLY A 116 11.42 8.22 -16.90
CA GLY A 116 10.56 9.09 -17.73
C GLY A 116 9.06 8.86 -17.60
N MET A 117 8.61 8.06 -16.63
CA MET A 117 7.19 7.86 -16.40
C MET A 117 6.56 9.08 -15.71
N ALA A 118 5.33 9.41 -16.09
CA ALA A 118 4.56 10.51 -15.52
C ALA A 118 3.13 10.07 -15.20
N THR A 119 2.50 10.76 -14.23
CA THR A 119 1.14 10.50 -13.79
C THR A 119 0.15 10.50 -14.97
N GLY A 120 -0.64 9.45 -15.09
CA GLY A 120 -1.71 9.30 -16.08
C GLY A 120 -1.23 9.03 -17.51
N THR A 121 0.08 9.02 -17.79
CA THR A 121 0.61 8.88 -19.16
C THR A 121 1.35 7.57 -19.39
N THR A 122 1.53 6.76 -18.37
CA THR A 122 2.29 5.50 -18.48
C THR A 122 1.53 4.49 -19.31
N PRO A 123 2.03 4.12 -20.50
CA PRO A 123 1.39 3.11 -21.33
C PRO A 123 1.46 1.74 -20.64
N ARG A 124 0.40 0.96 -20.81
CA ARG A 124 0.42 -0.42 -20.36
C ARG A 124 1.29 -1.25 -21.31
N VAL A 125 2.30 -1.91 -20.78
CA VAL A 125 3.10 -2.86 -21.55
C VAL A 125 2.34 -4.19 -21.62
N TYR A 126 1.98 -4.62 -22.83
CA TYR A 126 1.32 -5.91 -23.04
C TYR A 126 2.37 -6.98 -23.31
N ASN A 127 2.28 -8.08 -22.58
CA ASN A 127 3.03 -9.28 -22.89
C ASN A 127 2.29 -10.03 -24.02
N PRO A 128 2.88 -10.22 -25.22
CA PRO A 128 2.22 -10.92 -26.32
C PRO A 128 1.77 -12.35 -26.01
N ALA A 129 2.40 -12.98 -25.01
CA ALA A 129 2.03 -14.33 -24.57
C ALA A 129 0.89 -14.34 -23.53
N ALA A 130 0.48 -13.17 -23.03
CA ALA A 130 -0.61 -13.10 -22.06
C ALA A 130 -1.97 -13.21 -22.75
N PRO A 131 -2.94 -13.95 -22.17
CA PRO A 131 -4.24 -14.22 -22.80
C PRO A 131 -5.10 -12.96 -22.97
N ASP A 132 -4.85 -11.89 -22.22
CA ASP A 132 -5.57 -10.63 -22.28
C ASP A 132 -5.17 -9.72 -23.46
N VAL A 133 -4.05 -9.98 -24.12
CA VAL A 133 -3.57 -9.18 -25.27
C VAL A 133 -4.60 -9.11 -26.39
N GLY A 134 -5.23 -10.24 -26.74
CA GLY A 134 -6.23 -10.29 -27.80
C GLY A 134 -7.50 -9.49 -27.52
N PHE A 135 -7.81 -9.23 -26.27
CA PHE A 135 -9.06 -8.57 -25.84
C PHE A 135 -8.87 -7.11 -25.45
N GLU A 136 -7.72 -6.75 -24.86
CA GLU A 136 -7.48 -5.42 -24.31
C GLU A 136 -6.54 -4.58 -25.18
N ALA A 137 -5.45 -5.16 -25.70
CA ALA A 137 -4.43 -4.42 -26.44
C ALA A 137 -4.97 -3.64 -27.66
N PRO A 138 -5.99 -4.15 -28.42
CA PRO A 138 -6.56 -3.41 -29.54
C PRO A 138 -7.19 -2.07 -29.14
N PHE A 139 -7.62 -1.91 -27.89
CA PHE A 139 -8.18 -0.67 -27.37
C PHE A 139 -7.14 0.29 -26.78
N GLY A 140 -5.88 -0.13 -26.68
CA GLY A 140 -4.76 0.69 -26.17
C GLY A 140 -4.98 1.29 -24.77
N PRO A 141 -5.61 0.61 -23.78
CA PRO A 141 -5.91 1.23 -22.51
C PRO A 141 -4.63 1.48 -21.71
N VAL A 142 -4.56 2.64 -21.07
CA VAL A 142 -3.60 2.91 -20.00
C VAL A 142 -4.20 2.48 -18.65
N THR A 143 -3.36 2.41 -17.61
CA THR A 143 -3.84 1.98 -16.28
C THR A 143 -5.02 2.82 -15.79
N ALA A 144 -4.99 4.14 -15.99
CA ALA A 144 -6.07 5.05 -15.60
C ALA A 144 -7.43 4.68 -16.18
N ASN A 145 -7.48 4.22 -17.44
CA ASN A 145 -8.74 3.81 -18.08
C ASN A 145 -9.44 2.67 -17.34
N MET A 146 -8.66 1.71 -16.82
CA MET A 146 -9.20 0.56 -16.09
C MET A 146 -9.85 0.97 -14.76
N TYR A 147 -9.30 2.00 -14.10
CA TYR A 147 -9.86 2.56 -12.88
C TYR A 147 -11.04 3.50 -13.16
N ALA A 148 -10.98 4.24 -14.26
CA ALA A 148 -12.06 5.10 -14.72
C ALA A 148 -13.34 4.29 -15.01
N LEU A 149 -13.23 3.11 -15.64
CA LEU A 149 -14.37 2.20 -15.85
C LEU A 149 -15.03 1.81 -14.52
N CYS A 150 -14.23 1.55 -13.47
CA CYS A 150 -14.76 1.25 -12.14
C CYS A 150 -15.45 2.48 -11.53
N ALA A 151 -14.86 3.68 -11.67
CA ALA A 151 -15.44 4.92 -11.20
C ALA A 151 -16.77 5.22 -11.88
N MET A 152 -16.83 5.15 -13.21
CA MET A 152 -18.06 5.33 -14.00
C MET A 152 -19.16 4.35 -13.59
N ARG A 153 -18.80 3.07 -13.40
CA ARG A 153 -19.75 2.06 -12.95
C ARG A 153 -20.29 2.34 -11.56
N HIS A 154 -19.41 2.75 -10.64
CA HIS A 154 -19.79 3.11 -9.28
C HIS A 154 -20.70 4.36 -9.24
N MET A 155 -20.40 5.36 -10.07
CA MET A 155 -21.25 6.55 -10.27
C MET A 155 -22.62 6.18 -10.82
N HIS A 156 -22.66 5.30 -11.82
CA HIS A 156 -23.91 4.86 -12.44
C HIS A 156 -24.81 4.10 -11.47
N GLU A 157 -24.25 3.17 -10.70
CA GLU A 157 -25.05 2.30 -9.81
C GLU A 157 -25.43 2.98 -8.49
N PHE A 158 -24.56 3.82 -7.95
CA PHE A 158 -24.74 4.35 -6.59
C PHE A 158 -24.87 5.87 -6.52
N GLY A 159 -24.74 6.57 -7.65
CA GLY A 159 -24.86 8.02 -7.69
C GLY A 159 -23.66 8.75 -7.07
N THR A 160 -22.50 8.12 -7.03
CA THR A 160 -21.26 8.78 -6.56
C THR A 160 -20.90 9.93 -7.50
N ALA A 161 -20.51 11.06 -6.96
CA ALA A 161 -20.12 12.26 -7.70
C ALA A 161 -18.60 12.46 -7.70
N SER A 162 -18.07 13.19 -8.68
CA SER A 162 -16.63 13.51 -8.77
C SER A 162 -16.14 14.31 -7.56
N GLU A 163 -16.98 15.19 -7.02
CA GLU A 163 -16.70 15.97 -5.81
C GLU A 163 -16.44 15.06 -4.60
N GLN A 164 -17.16 13.94 -4.52
CA GLN A 164 -16.95 12.95 -3.46
C GLN A 164 -15.62 12.22 -3.62
N LEU A 165 -15.23 11.88 -4.85
CA LEU A 165 -13.90 11.31 -5.13
C LEU A 165 -12.79 12.29 -4.77
N ALA A 166 -12.96 13.58 -5.10
CA ALA A 166 -12.00 14.64 -4.83
C ALA A 166 -11.66 14.77 -3.33
N TRP A 167 -12.60 14.51 -2.43
CA TRP A 167 -12.36 14.55 -0.97
C TRP A 167 -11.25 13.61 -0.50
N VAL A 168 -11.03 12.49 -1.20
CA VAL A 168 -9.91 11.58 -0.89
C VAL A 168 -8.57 12.28 -1.12
N LYS A 169 -8.43 13.00 -2.25
CA LYS A 169 -7.23 13.79 -2.57
C LYS A 169 -7.07 14.98 -1.62
N VAL A 170 -8.16 15.67 -1.29
CA VAL A 170 -8.16 16.76 -0.31
C VAL A 170 -7.57 16.25 1.02
N ALA A 171 -8.06 15.13 1.55
CA ALA A 171 -7.54 14.55 2.77
C ALA A 171 -6.04 14.20 2.67
N ALA A 172 -5.62 13.56 1.58
CA ALA A 172 -4.20 13.25 1.35
C ALA A 172 -3.32 14.50 1.32
N SER A 173 -3.79 15.61 0.72
CA SER A 173 -3.06 16.87 0.65
C SER A 173 -2.94 17.55 2.02
N HIS A 174 -4.00 17.52 2.82
CA HIS A 174 -3.98 18.02 4.20
C HIS A 174 -2.94 17.30 5.07
N HIS A 175 -2.66 16.03 4.80
CA HIS A 175 -1.63 15.26 5.51
C HIS A 175 -0.24 15.52 4.93
N ALA A 176 -0.10 15.53 3.60
CA ALA A 176 1.17 15.68 2.89
C ALA A 176 1.91 16.99 3.20
N GLN A 177 1.19 18.09 3.51
CA GLN A 177 1.82 19.36 3.87
C GLN A 177 2.79 19.22 5.05
N HIS A 178 2.53 18.26 5.94
CA HIS A 178 3.33 18.00 7.14
C HIS A 178 4.47 16.98 6.90
N ASN A 179 4.52 16.34 5.73
CA ASN A 179 5.58 15.41 5.39
C ASN A 179 6.64 16.12 4.51
N PRO A 180 7.88 16.35 5.03
CA PRO A 180 8.91 17.08 4.28
C PRO A 180 9.36 16.37 3.01
N HIS A 181 9.10 15.07 2.90
CA HIS A 181 9.49 14.23 1.76
C HIS A 181 8.36 14.02 0.75
N ALA A 182 7.14 14.45 1.03
CA ALA A 182 6.03 14.31 0.09
C ALA A 182 6.29 15.06 -1.22
N LEU A 183 5.94 14.44 -2.36
CA LEU A 183 6.13 15.04 -3.67
C LEU A 183 5.23 16.26 -3.88
N LEU A 184 3.95 16.16 -3.48
CA LEU A 184 2.97 17.24 -3.57
C LEU A 184 2.57 17.62 -2.15
N ARG A 185 2.99 18.83 -1.73
CA ARG A 185 2.80 19.31 -0.36
C ARG A 185 1.74 20.41 -0.23
N GLU A 186 1.26 20.92 -1.33
CA GLU A 186 0.22 21.94 -1.33
C GLU A 186 -1.13 21.34 -0.97
N VAL A 187 -1.86 21.99 -0.09
CA VAL A 187 -3.25 21.65 0.23
C VAL A 187 -4.11 22.05 -0.95
N VAL A 188 -4.99 21.17 -1.39
CA VAL A 188 -5.90 21.42 -2.50
C VAL A 188 -7.36 21.35 -2.07
N THR A 189 -8.23 22.08 -2.77
CA THR A 189 -9.69 22.04 -2.60
C THR A 189 -10.34 21.03 -3.56
N VAL A 190 -11.62 20.74 -3.34
CA VAL A 190 -12.42 19.90 -4.26
C VAL A 190 -12.44 20.51 -5.67
N GLU A 191 -12.64 21.85 -5.74
CA GLU A 191 -12.69 22.58 -7.01
C GLU A 191 -11.37 22.49 -7.78
N GLU A 192 -10.22 22.59 -7.08
CA GLU A 192 -8.90 22.44 -7.69
C GLU A 192 -8.64 21.01 -8.20
N VAL A 193 -9.13 19.99 -7.48
CA VAL A 193 -9.06 18.59 -7.96
C VAL A 193 -9.83 18.45 -9.25
N MET A 194 -11.08 18.93 -9.28
CA MET A 194 -11.97 18.83 -10.43
C MET A 194 -11.53 19.71 -11.62
N ALA A 195 -10.84 20.82 -11.36
CA ALA A 195 -10.28 21.68 -12.40
C ALA A 195 -8.95 21.15 -12.96
N SER A 196 -8.34 20.15 -12.34
CA SER A 196 -7.09 19.57 -12.84
C SER A 196 -7.32 18.81 -14.17
N PRO A 197 -6.30 18.67 -15.03
CA PRO A 197 -6.48 18.04 -16.34
C PRO A 197 -7.13 16.67 -16.27
N MET A 198 -8.12 16.41 -17.13
CA MET A 198 -8.74 15.09 -17.28
C MET A 198 -7.72 14.07 -17.81
N ILE A 199 -7.60 12.92 -17.16
CA ILE A 199 -6.74 11.81 -17.59
C ILE A 199 -7.57 10.72 -18.25
N ALA A 200 -8.65 10.30 -17.61
CA ALA A 200 -9.59 9.32 -18.14
C ALA A 200 -10.94 9.55 -17.43
N ASP A 201 -11.95 10.00 -18.16
CA ASP A 201 -13.26 10.33 -17.58
C ASP A 201 -13.80 9.22 -16.68
N PRO A 202 -14.14 9.49 -15.38
CA PRO A 202 -14.24 10.80 -14.72
C PRO A 202 -12.99 11.23 -13.92
N LEU A 203 -11.85 10.55 -14.06
CA LEU A 203 -10.65 10.77 -13.25
C LEU A 203 -9.79 11.90 -13.81
N HIS A 204 -9.53 12.91 -12.99
CA HIS A 204 -8.60 13.98 -13.25
C HIS A 204 -7.19 13.64 -12.77
N ARG A 205 -6.20 14.47 -13.11
CA ARG A 205 -4.81 14.25 -12.70
C ARG A 205 -4.63 14.11 -11.19
N LEU A 206 -5.35 14.90 -10.41
CA LEU A 206 -5.28 14.87 -8.96
C LEU A 206 -6.06 13.69 -8.32
N ASP A 207 -6.88 12.98 -9.09
CA ASP A 207 -7.45 11.70 -8.70
C ASP A 207 -6.47 10.52 -8.81
N CYS A 208 -5.32 10.74 -9.47
CA CYS A 208 -4.31 9.73 -9.75
C CYS A 208 -3.13 9.82 -8.77
N CYS A 209 -2.54 8.68 -8.42
CA CYS A 209 -1.32 8.65 -7.62
C CYS A 209 -0.15 9.35 -8.33
N VAL A 210 0.78 9.85 -7.54
CA VAL A 210 2.04 10.40 -8.04
C VAL A 210 2.94 9.30 -8.61
N ILE A 211 3.90 9.66 -9.44
CA ILE A 211 4.98 8.79 -9.89
C ILE A 211 6.28 9.27 -9.23
N THR A 212 6.89 8.40 -8.43
CA THR A 212 8.10 8.72 -7.66
C THR A 212 9.12 7.62 -7.76
N ASP A 213 10.38 7.97 -7.56
CA ASP A 213 11.45 7.04 -7.29
C ASP A 213 11.62 6.82 -5.79
N GLY A 214 12.37 5.79 -5.41
CA GLY A 214 12.68 5.47 -4.04
C GLY A 214 12.24 4.08 -3.65
N GLY A 215 11.69 3.94 -2.47
CA GLY A 215 11.27 2.64 -1.95
C GLY A 215 11.07 2.67 -0.45
N GLY A 216 11.02 1.48 0.12
CA GLY A 216 10.90 1.28 1.56
C GLY A 216 11.26 -0.14 1.95
N ALA A 217 11.44 -0.35 3.24
CA ALA A 217 11.70 -1.68 3.79
C ALA A 217 11.02 -1.87 5.15
N LEU A 218 10.78 -3.14 5.46
CA LEU A 218 10.23 -3.60 6.73
C LEU A 218 11.13 -4.71 7.29
N VAL A 219 11.26 -4.74 8.60
CA VAL A 219 11.86 -5.85 9.34
C VAL A 219 10.79 -6.50 10.21
N VAL A 220 10.47 -7.75 9.91
CA VAL A 220 9.49 -8.56 10.64
C VAL A 220 10.24 -9.60 11.45
N VAL A 221 9.99 -9.68 12.74
CA VAL A 221 10.77 -10.53 13.66
C VAL A 221 9.89 -11.45 14.49
N ALA A 222 10.46 -12.55 14.93
CA ALA A 222 9.86 -13.43 15.93
C ALA A 222 9.67 -12.69 17.27
N PRO A 223 8.64 -13.03 18.07
CA PRO A 223 8.39 -12.38 19.36
C PRO A 223 9.58 -12.44 20.33
N GLU A 224 10.37 -13.51 20.27
CA GLU A 224 11.57 -13.70 21.08
C GLU A 224 12.65 -12.67 20.74
N VAL A 225 12.85 -12.39 19.43
CA VAL A 225 13.76 -11.34 18.95
C VAL A 225 13.23 -9.97 19.38
N ALA A 226 11.93 -9.72 19.22
CA ALA A 226 11.31 -8.45 19.57
C ALA A 226 11.50 -8.06 21.05
N LYS A 227 11.59 -9.04 21.97
CA LYS A 227 11.83 -8.79 23.41
C LYS A 227 13.17 -8.10 23.68
N SER A 228 14.18 -8.31 22.84
CA SER A 228 15.51 -7.71 23.00
C SER A 228 15.62 -6.32 22.37
N LEU A 229 14.63 -5.90 21.58
CA LEU A 229 14.66 -4.64 20.86
C LEU A 229 14.07 -3.50 21.68
N LYS A 230 14.60 -2.28 21.48
CA LYS A 230 14.21 -1.08 22.23
C LYS A 230 12.95 -0.39 21.71
N ARG A 231 12.61 -0.65 20.43
CA ARG A 231 11.48 0.00 19.76
C ARG A 231 10.14 -0.56 20.25
N PRO A 232 9.06 0.25 20.23
CA PRO A 232 7.72 -0.26 20.53
C PRO A 232 7.36 -1.42 19.60
N LYS A 233 6.83 -2.48 20.19
CA LYS A 233 6.42 -3.67 19.44
C LYS A 233 5.11 -3.41 18.72
N ILE A 234 5.08 -3.68 17.42
CA ILE A 234 3.88 -3.63 16.61
C ILE A 234 3.55 -5.05 16.18
N ASN A 235 2.56 -5.63 16.85
CA ASN A 235 2.12 -7.00 16.62
C ASN A 235 1.29 -7.09 15.34
N LEU A 236 1.44 -8.17 14.60
CA LEU A 236 0.48 -8.59 13.59
C LEU A 236 -0.65 -9.36 14.27
N LEU A 237 -1.87 -8.82 14.22
CA LEU A 237 -3.05 -9.47 14.80
C LEU A 237 -3.78 -10.36 13.83
N GLY A 238 -3.86 -9.95 12.58
CA GLY A 238 -4.53 -10.72 11.55
C GLY A 238 -4.12 -10.25 10.16
N ALA A 239 -4.19 -11.19 9.22
CA ALA A 239 -3.91 -10.94 7.83
C ALA A 239 -4.93 -11.65 6.94
N GLY A 240 -5.13 -11.11 5.74
CA GLY A 240 -5.92 -11.76 4.72
C GLY A 240 -5.48 -11.32 3.34
N GLU A 241 -5.48 -12.26 2.42
CA GLU A 241 -5.22 -12.02 1.00
C GLU A 241 -6.33 -12.64 0.16
N ALA A 242 -6.63 -12.03 -0.98
CA ALA A 242 -7.64 -12.50 -1.89
C ALA A 242 -7.39 -12.01 -3.31
N SER A 243 -7.68 -12.85 -4.29
CA SER A 243 -7.85 -12.45 -5.68
C SER A 243 -9.34 -12.25 -5.98
N LYS A 244 -9.64 -11.28 -6.84
CA LYS A 244 -10.99 -11.08 -7.34
C LYS A 244 -11.29 -12.10 -8.45
N ASN A 245 -12.37 -12.86 -8.30
CA ASN A 245 -12.80 -13.83 -9.29
C ASN A 245 -13.55 -13.13 -10.44
N PRO A 246 -13.15 -13.30 -11.69
CA PRO A 246 -13.83 -12.71 -12.83
C PRO A 246 -15.17 -13.37 -13.18
N SER A 247 -15.61 -14.42 -12.45
CA SER A 247 -16.93 -15.05 -12.62
C SER A 247 -17.26 -15.43 -14.08
N GLY A 248 -16.30 -16.11 -14.75
CA GLY A 248 -16.48 -16.54 -16.15
C GLY A 248 -16.59 -15.37 -17.15
N GLY A 249 -15.92 -14.24 -16.88
CA GLY A 249 -15.92 -13.05 -17.73
C GLY A 249 -17.00 -12.01 -17.38
N LYS A 250 -17.87 -12.30 -16.43
CA LYS A 250 -18.83 -11.32 -15.90
C LYS A 250 -18.17 -10.48 -14.81
N VAL A 251 -17.35 -9.52 -15.23
CA VAL A 251 -16.59 -8.68 -14.30
C VAL A 251 -17.52 -7.67 -13.65
N ASP A 252 -17.66 -7.75 -12.32
CA ASP A 252 -18.28 -6.69 -11.52
C ASP A 252 -17.24 -5.63 -11.19
N LEU A 253 -17.47 -4.40 -11.66
CA LEU A 253 -16.54 -3.27 -11.48
C LEU A 253 -16.76 -2.51 -10.17
N THR A 254 -17.72 -2.92 -9.34
CA THR A 254 -18.12 -2.16 -8.15
C THR A 254 -17.49 -2.65 -6.85
N TYR A 255 -16.73 -3.75 -6.85
CA TYR A 255 -16.06 -4.26 -5.66
C TYR A 255 -14.59 -4.61 -5.91
N THR A 256 -13.84 -4.74 -4.81
CA THR A 256 -12.42 -5.14 -4.76
C THR A 256 -12.25 -6.47 -4.03
N GLY A 257 -11.03 -7.02 -4.05
CA GLY A 257 -10.68 -8.19 -3.22
C GLY A 257 -10.69 -7.92 -1.71
N ALA A 258 -10.76 -6.64 -1.30
CA ALA A 258 -10.83 -6.23 0.10
C ALA A 258 -12.01 -6.86 0.85
N ARG A 259 -13.11 -7.13 0.15
CA ARG A 259 -14.28 -7.84 0.69
C ARG A 259 -13.90 -9.16 1.38
N TRP A 260 -12.96 -9.90 0.83
CA TRP A 260 -12.52 -11.18 1.38
C TRP A 260 -11.23 -11.08 2.19
N SER A 261 -10.25 -10.28 1.72
CA SER A 261 -9.00 -10.09 2.46
C SER A 261 -9.25 -9.39 3.79
N GLY A 262 -10.13 -8.39 3.81
CA GLY A 262 -10.56 -7.69 5.04
C GLY A 262 -11.28 -8.62 5.99
N GLN A 263 -12.28 -9.36 5.52
CA GLN A 263 -13.02 -10.31 6.34
C GLN A 263 -12.07 -11.29 7.05
N ARG A 264 -11.14 -11.92 6.32
CA ARG A 264 -10.15 -12.86 6.89
C ARG A 264 -9.26 -12.20 7.92
N ALA A 265 -8.77 -11.00 7.63
CA ALA A 265 -7.90 -10.25 8.55
C ALA A 265 -8.63 -9.88 9.85
N PHE A 266 -9.88 -9.41 9.76
CA PHE A 266 -10.70 -9.07 10.93
C PHE A 266 -11.08 -10.30 11.75
N GLU A 267 -11.47 -11.40 11.10
CA GLU A 267 -11.79 -12.66 11.76
C GLU A 267 -10.58 -13.20 12.54
N GLU A 268 -9.39 -13.24 11.93
CA GLU A 268 -8.17 -13.69 12.60
C GLU A 268 -7.77 -12.77 13.74
N ALA A 269 -7.85 -11.46 13.54
CA ALA A 269 -7.56 -10.47 14.56
C ALA A 269 -8.56 -10.53 15.74
N GLY A 270 -9.81 -10.93 15.47
CA GLY A 270 -10.90 -10.90 16.44
C GLY A 270 -11.40 -9.49 16.72
N VAL A 271 -11.36 -8.60 15.72
CA VAL A 271 -11.81 -7.20 15.80
C VAL A 271 -12.75 -6.87 14.64
N LYS A 272 -13.44 -5.72 14.73
CA LYS A 272 -14.37 -5.23 13.69
C LYS A 272 -13.82 -3.93 13.08
N PRO A 273 -14.30 -3.50 11.90
CA PRO A 273 -13.90 -2.23 11.29
C PRO A 273 -14.05 -1.03 12.24
N GLY A 274 -15.10 -1.01 13.07
CA GLY A 274 -15.32 0.05 14.06
C GLY A 274 -14.31 0.15 15.21
N ASP A 275 -13.49 -0.88 15.40
CA ASP A 275 -12.42 -0.89 16.43
C ASP A 275 -11.12 -0.26 15.91
N ILE A 276 -10.99 -0.03 14.60
CA ILE A 276 -9.79 0.52 13.96
C ILE A 276 -9.76 2.04 14.12
N GLN A 277 -8.67 2.56 14.65
CA GLN A 277 -8.47 4.01 14.84
C GLN A 277 -7.77 4.70 13.68
N TYR A 278 -7.03 3.95 12.85
CA TYR A 278 -6.27 4.48 11.72
C TYR A 278 -6.28 3.51 10.55
N VAL A 279 -6.48 4.04 9.35
CA VAL A 279 -6.40 3.24 8.12
C VAL A 279 -5.33 3.76 7.17
N SER A 280 -4.49 2.85 6.68
CA SER A 280 -3.52 3.12 5.62
C SER A 280 -3.88 2.27 4.41
N ILE A 281 -4.55 2.88 3.43
CA ILE A 281 -5.13 2.19 2.28
C ILE A 281 -4.38 2.59 1.02
N TYR A 282 -4.06 1.61 0.17
CA TYR A 282 -3.46 1.86 -1.13
C TYR A 282 -4.37 2.72 -2.00
N ASP A 283 -3.87 3.90 -2.32
CA ASP A 283 -4.57 4.98 -3.00
C ASP A 283 -3.97 5.26 -4.39
N SER A 284 -4.00 4.24 -5.26
CA SER A 284 -3.59 4.41 -6.66
C SER A 284 -4.45 5.44 -7.41
N PHE A 285 -5.73 5.48 -7.06
CA PHE A 285 -6.73 6.45 -7.52
C PHE A 285 -7.73 6.72 -6.40
N THR A 286 -8.43 7.85 -6.46
CA THR A 286 -9.44 8.21 -5.45
C THR A 286 -10.55 7.17 -5.35
N ILE A 287 -11.03 6.63 -6.48
CA ILE A 287 -12.02 5.55 -6.51
C ILE A 287 -11.55 4.26 -5.81
N THR A 288 -10.25 3.96 -5.84
CA THR A 288 -9.70 2.79 -5.15
C THR A 288 -9.99 2.85 -3.66
N VAL A 289 -9.81 4.02 -3.06
CA VAL A 289 -10.06 4.24 -1.62
C VAL A 289 -11.53 4.10 -1.29
N VAL A 290 -12.41 4.73 -2.08
CA VAL A 290 -13.86 4.68 -1.89
C VAL A 290 -14.35 3.24 -1.88
N MET A 291 -14.03 2.46 -2.91
CA MET A 291 -14.46 1.06 -3.02
C MET A 291 -13.84 0.17 -1.93
N THR A 292 -12.58 0.41 -1.57
CA THR A 292 -11.88 -0.36 -0.54
C THR A 292 -12.50 -0.15 0.84
N LEU A 293 -12.87 1.09 1.20
CA LEU A 293 -13.54 1.40 2.47
C LEU A 293 -14.90 0.69 2.59
N GLU A 294 -15.67 0.65 1.50
CA GLU A 294 -16.93 -0.10 1.43
C GLU A 294 -16.70 -1.59 1.63
N ASP A 295 -15.74 -2.16 0.90
CA ASP A 295 -15.48 -3.61 0.90
C ASP A 295 -14.82 -4.10 2.18
N LEU A 296 -14.11 -3.23 2.90
CA LEU A 296 -13.60 -3.48 4.26
C LEU A 296 -14.69 -3.31 5.34
N GLY A 297 -15.88 -2.78 4.99
CA GLY A 297 -17.00 -2.62 5.91
C GLY A 297 -16.95 -1.38 6.80
N PHE A 298 -16.16 -0.36 6.44
CA PHE A 298 -16.19 0.94 7.14
C PHE A 298 -17.46 1.74 6.83
N CYS A 299 -18.09 1.48 5.70
CA CYS A 299 -19.40 1.97 5.32
C CYS A 299 -20.11 0.95 4.42
N GLU A 300 -21.41 1.13 4.21
CA GLU A 300 -22.20 0.28 3.33
C GLU A 300 -21.77 0.43 1.86
N LYS A 301 -21.93 -0.64 1.06
CA LYS A 301 -21.69 -0.62 -0.38
C LYS A 301 -22.50 0.49 -1.05
N GLY A 302 -21.82 1.29 -1.89
CA GLY A 302 -22.41 2.45 -2.57
C GLY A 302 -22.52 3.71 -1.70
N ARG A 303 -22.01 3.68 -0.47
CA ARG A 303 -22.00 4.85 0.43
C ARG A 303 -20.63 5.47 0.61
N GLY A 304 -19.59 4.86 0.02
CA GLY A 304 -18.21 5.30 0.19
C GLY A 304 -17.96 6.74 -0.24
N GLY A 305 -18.56 7.20 -1.34
CA GLY A 305 -18.44 8.59 -1.77
C GLY A 305 -18.95 9.59 -0.72
N ARG A 306 -20.08 9.31 -0.11
CA ARG A 306 -20.62 10.14 1.00
C ARG A 306 -19.80 9.99 2.28
N PHE A 307 -19.25 8.79 2.51
CA PHE A 307 -18.44 8.52 3.69
C PHE A 307 -17.13 9.31 3.69
N VAL A 308 -16.47 9.45 2.54
CA VAL A 308 -15.19 10.18 2.45
C VAL A 308 -15.33 11.70 2.37
N ALA A 309 -16.54 12.19 2.10
CA ALA A 309 -16.83 13.61 1.94
C ALA A 309 -16.65 14.42 3.24
N ASP A 310 -16.66 15.74 3.09
CA ASP A 310 -16.66 16.73 4.17
C ASP A 310 -15.51 16.58 5.19
N GLY A 311 -14.33 16.11 4.69
CA GLY A 311 -13.12 15.98 5.48
C GLY A 311 -13.11 14.76 6.42
N ASN A 312 -14.01 13.78 6.24
CA ASN A 312 -14.13 12.63 7.14
C ASN A 312 -12.84 11.80 7.27
N LEU A 313 -11.95 11.85 6.28
CA LEU A 313 -10.66 11.16 6.27
C LEU A 313 -9.49 12.00 6.81
N ILE A 314 -9.71 13.27 7.15
CA ILE A 314 -8.65 14.18 7.63
C ILE A 314 -8.39 13.94 9.12
N SER A 315 -7.13 13.66 9.47
CA SER A 315 -6.72 13.46 10.87
C SER A 315 -6.99 14.71 11.72
N GLY A 316 -7.65 14.51 12.86
CA GLY A 316 -8.02 15.59 13.77
C GLY A 316 -9.29 16.37 13.37
N VAL A 317 -9.87 16.07 12.21
CA VAL A 317 -11.12 16.68 11.69
C VAL A 317 -12.22 15.64 11.58
N GLY A 318 -11.98 14.59 10.79
CA GLY A 318 -12.94 13.54 10.52
C GLY A 318 -12.86 12.36 11.50
N LYS A 319 -13.69 11.34 11.23
CA LYS A 319 -13.84 10.19 12.12
C LYS A 319 -12.85 9.05 11.82
N LEU A 320 -12.34 8.96 10.58
CA LEU A 320 -11.44 7.88 10.17
C LEU A 320 -10.17 8.47 9.53
N PRO A 321 -9.14 8.76 10.32
CA PRO A 321 -7.84 9.22 9.80
C PRO A 321 -7.26 8.23 8.79
N PHE A 322 -6.80 8.76 7.64
CA PHE A 322 -6.38 7.98 6.48
C PHE A 322 -5.05 8.51 5.93
N ASN A 323 -4.12 7.61 5.57
CA ASN A 323 -2.86 7.93 4.86
C ASN A 323 -2.21 9.24 5.31
N THR A 324 -1.84 9.31 6.58
CA THR A 324 -1.35 10.53 7.23
C THR A 324 0.03 11.00 6.77
N ASP A 325 0.73 10.19 5.97
CA ASP A 325 1.94 10.58 5.23
C ASP A 325 1.67 11.35 3.92
N GLY A 326 0.41 11.42 3.49
CA GLY A 326 -0.02 11.95 2.20
C GLY A 326 -0.29 10.89 1.13
N GLY A 327 -0.02 9.64 1.45
CA GLY A 327 -0.37 8.48 0.60
C GLY A 327 0.30 8.44 -0.77
N GLY A 328 -0.21 7.61 -1.63
CA GLY A 328 0.15 7.53 -3.04
C GLY A 328 -0.34 8.73 -3.84
N LEU A 329 -1.40 9.40 -3.38
CA LEU A 329 -1.95 10.57 -4.07
C LEU A 329 -1.10 11.83 -3.91
N SER A 330 -0.26 11.93 -2.87
CA SER A 330 0.53 13.16 -2.61
C SER A 330 1.98 12.89 -2.23
N ASN A 331 2.29 11.81 -1.49
CA ASN A 331 3.62 11.56 -0.95
C ASN A 331 4.48 10.72 -1.89
N ASN A 332 4.18 9.42 -2.01
CA ASN A 332 5.13 8.44 -2.56
C ASN A 332 4.42 7.22 -3.17
N HIS A 333 4.76 6.92 -4.42
CA HIS A 333 4.24 5.75 -5.12
C HIS A 333 5.33 5.12 -6.00
N PRO A 334 6.38 4.52 -5.39
CA PRO A 334 7.52 3.98 -6.11
C PRO A 334 7.18 2.65 -6.78
N GLY A 335 7.49 2.52 -8.07
CA GLY A 335 7.38 1.25 -8.80
C GLY A 335 5.97 0.65 -8.89
N ASN A 336 4.91 1.45 -8.77
CA ASN A 336 3.51 0.98 -8.75
C ASN A 336 3.22 -0.07 -7.66
N ARG A 337 3.89 0.03 -6.51
CA ARG A 337 3.80 -0.92 -5.38
C ARG A 337 3.61 -0.20 -4.04
N GLY A 338 2.58 0.63 -3.98
CA GLY A 338 2.33 1.53 -2.85
C GLY A 338 2.00 0.86 -1.51
N SER A 339 1.78 -0.46 -1.44
CA SER A 339 1.41 -1.09 -0.16
C SER A 339 2.53 -1.09 0.89
N MET A 340 3.79 -1.02 0.48
CA MET A 340 4.92 -0.87 1.40
C MET A 340 4.77 0.38 2.28
N THR A 341 4.49 1.53 1.66
CA THR A 341 4.34 2.80 2.39
C THR A 341 3.13 2.79 3.33
N LYS A 342 2.09 2.00 2.99
CA LYS A 342 0.91 1.85 3.85
C LYS A 342 1.24 1.15 5.16
N VAL A 343 2.06 0.10 5.11
CA VAL A 343 2.51 -0.58 6.33
C VAL A 343 3.45 0.32 7.14
N ILE A 344 4.38 1.02 6.48
CA ILE A 344 5.30 1.95 7.14
C ILE A 344 4.54 3.01 7.93
N GLU A 345 3.57 3.68 7.32
CA GLU A 345 2.83 4.74 7.99
C GLU A 345 1.92 4.20 9.10
N ALA A 346 1.31 3.03 8.93
CA ALA A 346 0.54 2.39 9.99
C ALA A 346 1.43 2.11 11.22
N VAL A 347 2.66 1.65 11.02
CA VAL A 347 3.63 1.44 12.10
C VAL A 347 4.02 2.77 12.77
N ARG A 348 4.27 3.84 12.01
CA ARG A 348 4.57 5.18 12.55
C ARG A 348 3.43 5.69 13.43
N GLN A 349 2.18 5.54 12.99
CA GLN A 349 1.00 5.95 13.77
C GLN A 349 0.91 5.16 15.08
N LEU A 350 1.06 3.84 15.02
CA LEU A 350 1.01 2.99 16.21
C LEU A 350 2.16 3.26 17.20
N ARG A 351 3.34 3.64 16.71
CA ARG A 351 4.48 4.02 17.54
C ARG A 351 4.38 5.44 18.13
N GLY A 352 3.49 6.27 17.62
CA GLY A 352 3.41 7.70 17.99
C GLY A 352 4.50 8.55 17.33
N GLU A 353 4.99 8.14 16.16
CA GLU A 353 6.11 8.74 15.42
C GLU A 353 5.68 9.49 14.16
N ALA A 354 4.39 9.55 13.87
CA ALA A 354 3.88 10.41 12.82
C ALA A 354 4.02 11.88 13.21
N HIS A 355 3.96 12.77 12.22
CA HIS A 355 4.03 14.21 12.52
C HIS A 355 2.91 14.63 13.48
N SER A 356 3.22 15.46 14.48
CA SER A 356 2.29 15.79 15.59
C SER A 356 0.94 16.33 15.15
N LYS A 357 0.87 17.01 14.00
CA LYS A 357 -0.38 17.55 13.42
C LYS A 357 -1.32 16.48 12.84
N VAL A 358 -0.79 15.29 12.52
CA VAL A 358 -1.54 14.20 11.91
C VAL A 358 -1.52 12.92 12.74
N GLN A 359 -0.81 12.93 13.87
CA GLN A 359 -0.76 11.80 14.80
C GLN A 359 -2.14 11.52 15.38
N VAL A 360 -2.62 10.30 15.19
CA VAL A 360 -3.87 9.82 15.78
C VAL A 360 -3.66 9.59 17.28
N LYS A 361 -4.50 10.23 18.10
CA LYS A 361 -4.43 10.09 19.56
C LYS A 361 -4.81 8.67 19.98
N ASN A 362 -4.01 8.08 20.88
CA ASN A 362 -4.28 6.74 21.44
C ASN A 362 -4.46 5.66 20.38
N CYS A 363 -3.72 5.75 19.25
CA CYS A 363 -3.76 4.76 18.20
C CYS A 363 -3.21 3.42 18.71
N ALA A 364 -4.09 2.47 18.96
CA ALA A 364 -3.76 1.12 19.41
C ALA A 364 -3.94 0.08 18.31
N LEU A 365 -4.92 0.28 17.42
CA LEU A 365 -5.23 -0.59 16.29
C LEU A 365 -5.20 0.20 14.99
N ALA A 366 -4.45 -0.31 14.02
CA ALA A 366 -4.38 0.24 12.68
C ALA A 366 -4.60 -0.85 11.63
N LEU A 367 -5.14 -0.45 10.47
CA LEU A 367 -5.29 -1.32 9.32
C LEU A 367 -4.37 -0.83 8.19
N ALA A 368 -3.61 -1.74 7.57
CA ALA A 368 -2.89 -1.49 6.33
C ALA A 368 -3.48 -2.35 5.21
N HIS A 369 -3.78 -1.74 4.04
CA HIS A 369 -4.36 -2.45 2.91
C HIS A 369 -3.59 -2.19 1.62
N GLY A 370 -3.29 -3.28 0.90
CA GLY A 370 -2.64 -3.28 -0.41
C GLY A 370 -3.59 -3.71 -1.53
N THR A 371 -3.50 -3.01 -2.66
CA THR A 371 -4.25 -3.30 -3.89
C THR A 371 -3.27 -3.60 -5.03
N GLY A 372 -3.44 -4.72 -5.70
CA GLY A 372 -2.58 -5.15 -6.82
C GLY A 372 -3.35 -5.35 -8.12
N GLY A 373 -2.67 -5.23 -9.24
CA GLY A 373 -3.26 -5.34 -10.57
C GLY A 373 -4.22 -4.21 -10.90
N SER A 374 -5.32 -4.52 -11.57
CA SER A 374 -6.40 -3.56 -11.88
C SER A 374 -7.64 -3.95 -11.09
N ILE A 375 -8.34 -2.99 -10.45
CA ILE A 375 -9.51 -3.34 -9.62
C ILE A 375 -10.66 -3.99 -10.38
N GLY A 376 -10.73 -3.80 -11.70
CA GLY A 376 -11.71 -4.50 -12.55
C GLY A 376 -11.40 -5.99 -12.73
N THR A 377 -10.16 -6.31 -13.12
CA THR A 377 -9.70 -7.66 -13.46
C THR A 377 -8.27 -7.89 -13.00
N ARG A 378 -7.84 -9.16 -12.88
CA ARG A 378 -6.47 -9.51 -12.44
C ARG A 378 -6.09 -8.75 -11.18
N HIS A 379 -6.98 -8.79 -10.21
CA HIS A 379 -6.93 -7.97 -9.00
C HIS A 379 -6.60 -8.83 -7.79
N ALA A 380 -5.66 -8.35 -7.00
CA ALA A 380 -5.33 -8.87 -5.68
C ALA A 380 -5.52 -7.81 -4.60
N SER A 381 -5.93 -8.24 -3.42
CA SER A 381 -6.04 -7.43 -2.22
C SER A 381 -5.36 -8.13 -1.05
N ALA A 382 -4.70 -7.37 -0.20
CA ALA A 382 -4.14 -7.87 1.05
C ALA A 382 -4.41 -6.87 2.19
N THR A 383 -4.80 -7.38 3.33
CA THR A 383 -5.18 -6.59 4.51
C THR A 383 -4.43 -7.09 5.73
N LEU A 384 -3.86 -6.18 6.50
CA LEU A 384 -3.23 -6.44 7.80
C LEU A 384 -3.96 -5.65 8.88
N VAL A 385 -4.18 -6.29 10.01
CA VAL A 385 -4.57 -5.62 11.26
C VAL A 385 -3.36 -5.63 12.19
N LEU A 386 -2.95 -4.43 12.60
CA LEU A 386 -1.75 -4.18 13.40
C LEU A 386 -2.14 -3.61 14.76
N GLU A 387 -1.39 -3.99 15.79
CA GLU A 387 -1.61 -3.57 17.18
C GLU A 387 -0.32 -3.05 17.81
N ARG A 388 -0.42 -1.95 18.52
CA ARG A 388 0.60 -1.51 19.47
C ARG A 388 0.45 -2.31 20.77
N GLU A 389 1.56 -2.89 21.25
CA GLU A 389 1.62 -3.52 22.56
C GLU A 389 1.65 -2.49 23.69
#